data_52446db88300b2b82f9f44381dca6915
#
_entry.id   52446db88300b2b82f9f44381dca6915
#
_cell.length_a   1.000
_cell.length_b   1.000
_cell.length_c   1.000
_cell.angle_alpha   90.00
_cell.angle_beta   90.00
_cell.angle_gamma   90.00
#
_symmetry.space_group_name_H-M   'P 1'
#
loop_
_entity.id
_entity.type
_entity.pdbx_description
1 polymer ?
#
loop_
_entity_poly.entity_id
_entity_poly.type
_entity_poly.pdbx_seq_one_letter_code
_entity_poly.pdbx_strand_id
1 'polypeptide(L)'
;ADALGYPESYYTPPAEGLMEIQILRGAASLQFGTQFGGLINFVMKKPNHEKKLELITRNTIGSNNLFTNFTSLSSKGKKLSHYGFINYKKGDGFRANSNFESINTFQYLEYKFNQTTSLSSEITYLNYLAKQAGGLSDEMFKNDPFQSNRSRNWFEVNWFLYNIKFKKEFSERTNFTFSFFGLEASRNSLGFRSNRVSQVDSGLERDLIKGEFSNHGFETRFLTNYNAFKNKSYFLVGLKYYNSNSSSIQGPGSNGNDADFNFKTNEYPNYTNQSNYIYPNKNIALFAENIFYLSDNLSLTPGFRYENIMTKSDGFYRKINLDGAGNVIYNERFDE
;
A
#
# COMPACT_ATOMS: atom_id res chain seq x y z
N ALA A 1 4.99 -10.32 -3.38
CA ALA A 1 4.77 -9.86 -2.01
C ALA A 1 6.11 -9.35 -1.48
N ASP A 2 6.09 -8.26 -0.75
CA ASP A 2 7.27 -7.68 -0.11
C ASP A 2 7.62 -8.47 1.16
N ALA A 3 8.91 -8.65 1.46
CA ALA A 3 9.37 -9.44 2.61
C ALA A 3 8.98 -8.81 3.96
N LEU A 4 8.78 -7.48 4.02
CA LEU A 4 8.35 -6.76 5.21
C LEU A 4 6.84 -6.76 5.45
N GLY A 5 6.08 -7.49 4.67
CA GLY A 5 4.64 -7.56 4.77
C GLY A 5 3.94 -6.85 3.62
N TYR A 6 2.81 -6.23 3.90
CA TYR A 6 1.90 -5.68 2.89
C TYR A 6 1.86 -4.16 3.01
N PRO A 7 2.83 -3.42 2.44
CA PRO A 7 2.76 -1.96 2.44
C PRO A 7 1.44 -1.47 1.85
N GLU A 8 0.87 -2.19 0.89
CA GLU A 8 -0.41 -1.89 0.25
C GLU A 8 -1.58 -1.83 1.25
N SER A 9 -1.50 -2.50 2.40
CA SER A 9 -2.54 -2.46 3.43
C SER A 9 -2.69 -1.10 4.13
N TYR A 10 -1.70 -0.23 4.01
CA TYR A 10 -1.76 1.12 4.59
C TYR A 10 -2.47 2.13 3.69
N TYR A 11 -2.78 1.77 2.45
CA TYR A 11 -3.47 2.64 1.53
C TYR A 11 -4.88 2.14 1.25
N THR A 12 -5.86 3.03 1.46
CA THR A 12 -7.24 2.84 1.01
C THR A 12 -7.68 4.11 0.27
N PRO A 13 -8.02 4.01 -1.02
CA PRO A 13 -8.45 5.17 -1.77
C PRO A 13 -9.77 5.74 -1.21
N PRO A 14 -10.00 7.06 -1.31
CA PRO A 14 -11.27 7.66 -0.93
C PRO A 14 -12.41 7.12 -1.81
N ALA A 15 -13.55 6.81 -1.18
CA ALA A 15 -14.71 6.25 -1.89
C ALA A 15 -15.19 7.14 -3.05
N GLU A 16 -15.08 8.45 -2.90
CA GLU A 16 -15.41 9.43 -3.93
C GLU A 16 -14.55 9.33 -5.19
N GLY A 17 -13.32 8.81 -5.06
CA GLY A 17 -12.37 8.59 -6.16
C GLY A 17 -12.56 7.25 -6.87
N LEU A 18 -13.41 6.36 -6.33
CA LEU A 18 -13.65 5.03 -6.89
C LEU A 18 -14.82 5.03 -7.87
N MET A 19 -14.67 4.27 -8.94
CA MET A 19 -15.76 3.87 -9.80
C MET A 19 -16.47 2.64 -9.22
N GLU A 20 -15.71 1.65 -8.77
CA GLU A 20 -16.23 0.43 -8.16
C GLU A 20 -15.17 -0.27 -7.29
N ILE A 21 -15.62 -1.18 -6.43
CA ILE A 21 -14.78 -2.11 -5.69
C ILE A 21 -15.14 -3.52 -6.16
N GLN A 22 -14.17 -4.21 -6.74
CA GLN A 22 -14.34 -5.59 -7.20
C GLN A 22 -13.81 -6.54 -6.15
N ILE A 23 -14.66 -7.45 -5.68
CA ILE A 23 -14.28 -8.49 -4.72
C ILE A 23 -14.33 -9.83 -5.46
N LEU A 24 -13.15 -10.41 -5.68
CA LEU A 24 -13.02 -11.75 -6.24
C LEU A 24 -12.77 -12.72 -5.09
N ARG A 25 -13.67 -13.67 -4.90
CA ARG A 25 -13.60 -14.69 -3.85
C ARG A 25 -13.05 -15.99 -4.42
N GLY A 26 -12.21 -16.68 -3.63
CA GLY A 26 -11.61 -17.94 -4.04
C GLY A 26 -10.48 -17.76 -5.05
N ALA A 27 -10.30 -18.73 -5.94
CA ALA A 27 -9.26 -18.70 -6.97
C ALA A 27 -9.57 -17.60 -7.99
N ALA A 28 -8.82 -16.50 -7.93
CA ALA A 28 -8.85 -15.48 -8.96
C ALA A 28 -8.08 -15.96 -10.20
N SER A 29 -8.19 -15.21 -11.33
CA SER A 29 -7.40 -15.46 -12.52
C SER A 29 -5.90 -15.52 -12.20
N LEU A 30 -5.18 -16.45 -12.80
CA LEU A 30 -3.75 -16.68 -12.60
C LEU A 30 -2.87 -15.47 -12.91
N GLN A 31 -3.39 -14.47 -13.60
CA GLN A 31 -2.71 -13.20 -13.83
C GLN A 31 -2.38 -12.46 -12.51
N PHE A 32 -3.15 -12.63 -11.46
CA PHE A 32 -2.96 -11.97 -10.17
C PHE A 32 -2.02 -12.72 -9.21
N GLY A 33 -1.49 -13.87 -9.64
CA GLY A 33 -0.67 -14.73 -8.79
C GLY A 33 -1.51 -15.67 -7.91
N THR A 34 -0.85 -16.32 -6.96
CA THR A 34 -1.48 -17.28 -6.06
C THR A 34 -2.26 -16.52 -4.99
N GLN A 35 -3.59 -16.56 -5.03
CA GLN A 35 -4.49 -15.88 -4.11
C GLN A 35 -5.43 -16.91 -3.46
N PHE A 36 -5.15 -17.29 -2.21
CA PHE A 36 -5.99 -18.26 -1.48
C PHE A 36 -7.24 -17.63 -0.86
N GLY A 37 -7.16 -16.37 -0.45
CA GLY A 37 -8.27 -15.64 0.21
C GLY A 37 -9.14 -14.83 -0.73
N GLY A 38 -8.70 -14.62 -1.97
CA GLY A 38 -9.33 -13.72 -2.92
C GLY A 38 -8.57 -12.41 -3.15
N LEU A 39 -9.20 -11.48 -3.85
CA LEU A 39 -8.64 -10.18 -4.24
C LEU A 39 -9.68 -9.08 -4.07
N ILE A 40 -9.25 -7.95 -3.53
CA ILE A 40 -10.00 -6.69 -3.56
C ILE A 40 -9.31 -5.77 -4.58
N ASN A 41 -10.03 -5.39 -5.62
CA ASN A 41 -9.55 -4.49 -6.64
C ASN A 41 -10.30 -3.16 -6.57
N PHE A 42 -9.59 -2.07 -6.28
CA PHE A 42 -10.12 -0.72 -6.29
C PHE A 42 -10.01 -0.14 -7.70
N VAL A 43 -11.13 0.02 -8.37
CA VAL A 43 -11.17 0.62 -9.71
C VAL A 43 -11.35 2.13 -9.57
N MET A 44 -10.29 2.87 -9.87
CA MET A 44 -10.31 4.33 -9.80
C MET A 44 -11.17 4.94 -10.91
N LYS A 45 -11.80 6.08 -10.63
CA LYS A 45 -12.51 6.86 -11.65
C LYS A 45 -11.58 7.27 -12.77
N LYS A 46 -12.12 7.31 -13.96
CA LYS A 46 -11.46 7.77 -15.20
C LYS A 46 -12.13 9.05 -15.70
N PRO A 47 -11.55 9.73 -16.70
CA PRO A 47 -12.14 10.94 -17.27
C PRO A 47 -13.60 10.75 -17.68
N ASN A 48 -14.45 11.68 -17.30
CA ASN A 48 -15.84 11.70 -17.74
C ASN A 48 -15.90 12.00 -19.24
N HIS A 49 -16.43 11.05 -20.02
CA HIS A 49 -16.48 11.17 -21.48
C HIS A 49 -17.67 11.99 -21.98
N GLU A 50 -18.62 12.34 -21.12
CA GLU A 50 -19.80 13.14 -21.47
C GLU A 50 -19.53 14.65 -21.34
N LYS A 51 -18.60 15.05 -20.47
CA LYS A 51 -18.27 16.45 -20.17
C LYS A 51 -16.84 16.78 -20.60
N LYS A 52 -16.66 17.97 -21.20
CA LYS A 52 -15.31 18.46 -21.53
C LYS A 52 -14.50 18.80 -20.29
N LEU A 53 -15.16 19.33 -19.27
CA LEU A 53 -14.58 19.68 -17.98
C LEU A 53 -15.64 19.44 -16.88
N GLU A 54 -15.21 18.84 -15.78
CA GLU A 54 -16.02 18.61 -14.60
C GLU A 54 -15.16 18.80 -13.34
N LEU A 55 -15.58 19.72 -12.49
CA LEU A 55 -14.99 19.97 -11.18
C LEU A 55 -16.00 19.58 -10.11
N ILE A 56 -15.60 18.73 -9.17
CA ILE A 56 -16.42 18.34 -8.02
C ILE A 56 -15.63 18.65 -6.76
N THR A 57 -16.23 19.36 -5.82
CA THR A 57 -15.69 19.54 -4.48
C THR A 57 -16.73 19.15 -3.44
N ARG A 58 -16.26 18.45 -2.38
CA ARG A 58 -17.06 18.04 -1.23
C ARG A 58 -16.32 18.37 0.03
N ASN A 59 -16.98 19.04 0.95
CA ASN A 59 -16.44 19.39 2.25
C ASN A 59 -17.32 18.77 3.33
N THR A 60 -16.72 18.22 4.36
CA THR A 60 -17.43 17.68 5.51
C THR A 60 -16.81 18.24 6.78
N ILE A 61 -17.66 18.68 7.69
CA ILE A 61 -17.31 19.07 9.05
C ILE A 61 -18.07 18.14 9.98
N GLY A 62 -17.40 17.59 10.97
CA GLY A 62 -17.97 16.63 11.91
C GLY A 62 -17.49 16.81 13.33
N SER A 63 -17.92 15.91 14.22
CA SER A 63 -17.47 15.85 15.59
C SER A 63 -15.96 15.64 15.69
N ASN A 64 -15.36 15.94 16.85
CA ASN A 64 -13.92 15.80 17.10
C ASN A 64 -13.05 16.56 16.11
N ASN A 65 -13.45 17.78 15.73
CA ASN A 65 -12.74 18.64 14.79
C ASN A 65 -12.49 17.97 13.43
N LEU A 66 -13.36 17.03 13.03
CA LEU A 66 -13.24 16.39 11.73
C LEU A 66 -13.49 17.41 10.62
N PHE A 67 -12.51 17.54 9.75
CA PHE A 67 -12.63 18.27 8.49
C PHE A 67 -12.13 17.38 7.35
N THR A 68 -12.93 17.28 6.28
CA THR A 68 -12.49 16.60 5.05
C THR A 68 -12.80 17.46 3.84
N ASN A 69 -11.88 17.49 2.88
CA ASN A 69 -12.08 18.07 1.57
C ASN A 69 -11.70 17.05 0.51
N PHE A 70 -12.62 16.76 -0.39
CA PHE A 70 -12.37 16.01 -1.61
C PHE A 70 -12.65 16.93 -2.80
N THR A 71 -11.63 17.15 -3.63
CA THR A 71 -11.77 17.94 -4.85
C THR A 71 -11.23 17.13 -6.03
N SER A 72 -12.04 16.92 -7.05
CA SER A 72 -11.66 16.21 -8.27
C SER A 72 -11.89 17.05 -9.51
N LEU A 73 -11.00 16.88 -10.48
CA LEU A 73 -11.05 17.48 -11.81
C LEU A 73 -11.03 16.39 -12.86
N SER A 74 -12.00 16.42 -13.75
CA SER A 74 -12.05 15.58 -14.95
C SER A 74 -12.04 16.47 -16.19
N SER A 75 -11.20 16.13 -17.16
CA SER A 75 -11.18 16.82 -18.45
C SER A 75 -11.03 15.84 -19.61
N LYS A 76 -11.71 16.13 -20.72
CA LYS A 76 -11.66 15.35 -21.94
C LYS A 76 -11.28 16.23 -23.12
N GLY A 77 -10.10 15.94 -23.71
CA GLY A 77 -9.69 16.49 -25.00
C GLY A 77 -9.87 15.49 -26.15
N LYS A 78 -9.46 15.87 -27.34
CA LYS A 78 -9.52 14.99 -28.53
C LYS A 78 -8.58 13.77 -28.40
N LYS A 79 -7.38 13.99 -27.90
CA LYS A 79 -6.36 12.94 -27.72
C LYS A 79 -5.95 12.77 -26.27
N LEU A 80 -6.01 13.83 -25.46
CA LEU A 80 -5.58 13.85 -24.08
C LEU A 80 -6.80 13.93 -23.16
N SER A 81 -6.87 13.05 -22.18
CA SER A 81 -7.90 13.05 -21.16
C SER A 81 -7.28 12.93 -19.77
N HIS A 82 -7.85 13.60 -18.79
CA HIS A 82 -7.32 13.65 -17.42
C HIS A 82 -8.45 13.45 -16.41
N TYR A 83 -8.14 12.71 -15.34
CA TYR A 83 -8.90 12.70 -14.10
C TYR A 83 -7.93 12.74 -12.94
N GLY A 84 -8.21 13.59 -11.97
CA GLY A 84 -7.42 13.61 -10.75
C GLY A 84 -8.22 14.11 -9.57
N PHE A 85 -7.76 13.83 -8.37
CA PHE A 85 -8.33 14.37 -7.14
C PHE A 85 -7.24 14.68 -6.10
N ILE A 86 -7.62 15.57 -5.19
CA ILE A 86 -6.95 15.80 -3.91
C ILE A 86 -7.98 15.53 -2.83
N ASN A 87 -7.60 14.74 -1.83
CA ASN A 87 -8.41 14.43 -0.66
C ASN A 87 -7.61 14.74 0.60
N TYR A 88 -8.02 15.76 1.33
CA TYR A 88 -7.43 16.17 2.60
C TYR A 88 -8.37 15.82 3.74
N LYS A 89 -7.81 15.28 4.82
CA LYS A 89 -8.56 14.91 6.03
C LYS A 89 -7.75 15.25 7.26
N LYS A 90 -8.40 15.80 8.28
CA LYS A 90 -7.84 15.95 9.62
C LYS A 90 -8.95 15.78 10.66
N GLY A 91 -8.56 15.40 11.86
CA GLY A 91 -9.47 15.30 13.00
C GLY A 91 -8.74 14.88 14.26
N ASP A 92 -9.40 15.04 15.40
CA ASP A 92 -8.84 14.65 16.70
C ASP A 92 -9.13 13.17 17.02
N GLY A 93 -10.02 12.52 16.23
CA GLY A 93 -10.54 11.19 16.55
C GLY A 93 -11.48 11.21 17.76
N PHE A 94 -12.01 10.05 18.12
CA PHE A 94 -12.95 9.94 19.24
C PHE A 94 -12.28 9.66 20.61
N ARG A 95 -10.99 9.33 20.60
CA ARG A 95 -10.20 9.07 21.82
C ARG A 95 -9.10 10.14 21.98
N ALA A 96 -8.68 10.37 23.22
CA ALA A 96 -7.45 11.13 23.48
C ALA A 96 -6.26 10.53 22.72
N ASN A 97 -5.37 11.37 22.19
CA ASN A 97 -4.19 10.96 21.41
C ASN A 97 -4.54 10.09 20.17
N SER A 98 -5.57 10.45 19.43
CA SER A 98 -5.95 9.81 18.17
C SER A 98 -6.11 10.81 17.01
N ASN A 99 -5.53 12.00 17.17
CA ASN A 99 -5.54 13.00 16.11
C ASN A 99 -4.72 12.55 14.89
N PHE A 100 -5.21 12.92 13.73
CA PHE A 100 -4.59 12.55 12.45
C PHE A 100 -4.70 13.67 11.42
N GLU A 101 -3.79 13.62 10.47
CA GLU A 101 -3.81 14.42 9.26
C GLU A 101 -3.43 13.54 8.06
N SER A 102 -4.11 13.72 6.93
CA SER A 102 -3.84 12.95 5.72
C SER A 102 -4.10 13.78 4.48
N ILE A 103 -3.18 13.70 3.54
CA ILE A 103 -3.37 14.16 2.17
C ILE A 103 -3.20 13.00 1.21
N ASN A 104 -4.18 12.79 0.35
CA ASN A 104 -4.15 11.77 -0.69
C ASN A 104 -4.44 12.42 -2.04
N THR A 105 -3.61 12.15 -3.02
CA THR A 105 -3.81 12.63 -4.39
C THR A 105 -3.74 11.47 -5.37
N PHE A 106 -4.53 11.56 -6.42
CA PHE A 106 -4.52 10.64 -7.54
C PHE A 106 -4.56 11.42 -8.85
N GLN A 107 -3.77 10.98 -9.82
CA GLN A 107 -3.73 11.56 -11.17
C GLN A 107 -3.77 10.43 -12.20
N TYR A 108 -4.72 10.49 -13.10
CA TYR A 108 -4.82 9.66 -14.28
C TYR A 108 -4.73 10.53 -15.52
N LEU A 109 -3.83 10.18 -16.41
CA LEU A 109 -3.65 10.83 -17.71
C LEU A 109 -3.71 9.77 -18.80
N GLU A 110 -4.50 9.98 -19.85
CA GLU A 110 -4.55 9.11 -21.02
C GLU A 110 -4.29 9.90 -22.29
N TYR A 111 -3.35 9.43 -23.10
CA TYR A 111 -3.08 9.93 -24.44
C TYR A 111 -3.44 8.87 -25.47
N LYS A 112 -4.35 9.19 -26.38
CA LYS A 112 -4.74 8.33 -27.51
C LYS A 112 -3.97 8.74 -28.75
N PHE A 113 -3.04 7.90 -29.20
CA PHE A 113 -2.32 8.09 -30.46
C PHE A 113 -3.30 7.99 -31.63
N ASN A 114 -4.16 6.97 -31.57
CA ASN A 114 -5.25 6.68 -32.51
C ASN A 114 -6.34 5.87 -31.82
N GLN A 115 -7.31 5.33 -32.56
CA GLN A 115 -8.44 4.57 -32.02
C GLN A 115 -8.02 3.25 -31.37
N THR A 116 -6.87 2.68 -31.74
CA THR A 116 -6.40 1.36 -31.29
C THR A 116 -5.18 1.41 -30.39
N THR A 117 -4.60 2.60 -30.15
CA THR A 117 -3.35 2.73 -29.42
C THR A 117 -3.43 3.87 -28.41
N SER A 118 -3.19 3.55 -27.14
CA SER A 118 -3.16 4.53 -26.07
C SER A 118 -2.01 4.30 -25.10
N LEU A 119 -1.59 5.38 -24.43
CA LEU A 119 -0.68 5.40 -23.30
C LEU A 119 -1.40 6.06 -22.14
N SER A 120 -1.40 5.45 -20.98
CA SER A 120 -1.96 6.06 -19.76
C SER A 120 -0.95 6.01 -18.62
N SER A 121 -1.05 6.97 -17.70
CA SER A 121 -0.31 6.99 -16.45
C SER A 121 -1.27 7.17 -15.28
N GLU A 122 -0.98 6.50 -14.19
CA GLU A 122 -1.65 6.62 -12.89
C GLU A 122 -0.58 6.94 -11.85
N ILE A 123 -0.81 7.98 -11.06
CA ILE A 123 0.08 8.36 -9.95
C ILE A 123 -0.79 8.56 -8.72
N THR A 124 -0.39 7.92 -7.62
CA THR A 124 -1.01 8.10 -6.31
C THR A 124 0.03 8.58 -5.32
N TYR A 125 -0.30 9.61 -4.57
CA TYR A 125 0.50 10.06 -3.44
C TYR A 125 -0.35 10.08 -2.18
N LEU A 126 0.20 9.55 -1.08
CA LEU A 126 -0.38 9.62 0.26
C LEU A 126 0.68 10.09 1.25
N ASN A 127 0.33 11.07 2.05
CA ASN A 127 1.00 11.36 3.31
C ASN A 127 -0.03 11.24 4.43
N TYR A 128 0.30 10.49 5.46
CA TYR A 128 -0.54 10.26 6.63
C TYR A 128 0.31 10.35 7.88
N LEU A 129 -0.11 11.18 8.82
CA LEU A 129 0.50 11.31 10.14
C LEU A 129 -0.61 11.22 11.20
N ALA A 130 -0.41 10.37 12.19
CA ALA A 130 -1.37 10.20 13.27
C ALA A 130 -0.71 9.88 14.61
N LYS A 131 -1.36 10.30 15.69
CA LYS A 131 -1.12 9.75 17.02
C LYS A 131 -1.78 8.38 17.16
N GLN A 132 -1.19 7.53 17.98
CA GLN A 132 -1.69 6.21 18.28
C GLN A 132 -2.07 6.11 19.75
N ALA A 133 -3.36 6.11 20.01
CA ALA A 133 -3.92 6.11 21.37
C ALA A 133 -3.59 4.85 22.21
N GLY A 134 -3.08 3.80 21.58
CA GLY A 134 -2.81 2.49 22.17
C GLY A 134 -4.09 1.63 22.36
N GLY A 135 -3.90 0.36 22.64
CA GLY A 135 -4.99 -0.55 23.01
C GLY A 135 -5.55 -0.25 24.40
N LEU A 136 -6.72 -0.77 24.70
CA LEU A 136 -7.32 -0.77 26.03
C LEU A 136 -7.59 -2.22 26.44
N SER A 137 -7.45 -2.54 27.73
CA SER A 137 -8.02 -3.77 28.26
C SER A 137 -9.54 -3.62 28.42
N ASP A 138 -10.25 -4.74 28.59
CA ASP A 138 -11.70 -4.72 28.80
C ASP A 138 -12.10 -3.86 30.02
N GLU A 139 -11.30 -3.89 31.08
CA GLU A 139 -11.51 -3.08 32.28
C GLU A 139 -11.30 -1.58 31.96
N MET A 140 -10.21 -1.22 31.30
CA MET A 140 -9.96 0.17 30.88
C MET A 140 -11.07 0.69 29.99
N PHE A 141 -11.53 -0.13 29.04
CA PHE A 141 -12.61 0.24 28.13
C PHE A 141 -13.95 0.42 28.84
N LYS A 142 -14.27 -0.44 29.84
CA LYS A 142 -15.48 -0.30 30.67
C LYS A 142 -15.46 0.95 31.53
N ASN A 143 -14.29 1.32 32.07
CA ASN A 143 -14.14 2.50 32.92
C ASN A 143 -14.22 3.80 32.11
N ASP A 144 -13.51 3.88 30.99
CA ASP A 144 -13.54 5.02 30.08
C ASP A 144 -13.12 4.60 28.66
N PRO A 145 -14.05 4.46 27.71
CA PRO A 145 -13.73 4.08 26.33
C PRO A 145 -12.98 5.17 25.56
N PHE A 146 -12.97 6.41 26.04
CA PHE A 146 -12.31 7.55 25.40
C PHE A 146 -10.86 7.76 25.86
N GLN A 147 -10.40 7.05 26.87
CA GLN A 147 -9.06 7.18 27.39
C GLN A 147 -7.98 6.72 26.39
N SER A 148 -6.77 7.21 26.60
CA SER A 148 -5.56 6.78 25.91
C SER A 148 -4.51 6.40 26.95
N ASN A 149 -3.83 5.30 26.70
CA ASN A 149 -2.67 4.88 27.49
C ASN A 149 -1.32 5.16 26.77
N ARG A 150 -1.36 5.86 25.65
CA ARG A 150 -0.18 6.23 24.85
C ARG A 150 -0.32 7.68 24.40
N SER A 151 0.44 8.58 25.03
CA SER A 151 0.41 10.02 24.69
C SER A 151 1.49 10.43 23.68
N ARG A 152 2.55 9.62 23.54
CA ARG A 152 3.75 9.92 22.77
C ARG A 152 3.94 9.05 21.53
N ASN A 153 2.95 8.24 21.19
CA ASN A 153 3.05 7.33 20.06
C ASN A 153 2.57 8.00 18.77
N TRP A 154 3.38 7.87 17.73
CA TRP A 154 3.13 8.41 16.41
C TRP A 154 3.30 7.36 15.33
N PHE A 155 2.57 7.54 14.25
CA PHE A 155 2.63 6.70 13.06
C PHE A 155 2.57 7.58 11.82
N GLU A 156 3.50 7.34 10.90
CA GLU A 156 3.59 8.08 9.64
C GLU A 156 3.66 7.09 8.47
N VAL A 157 2.98 7.44 7.38
CA VAL A 157 3.07 6.74 6.10
C VAL A 157 3.26 7.77 5.00
N ASN A 158 4.30 7.58 4.18
CA ASN A 158 4.49 8.27 2.93
C ASN A 158 4.43 7.25 1.79
N TRP A 159 3.72 7.59 0.71
CA TRP A 159 3.41 6.65 -0.35
C TRP A 159 3.40 7.34 -1.70
N PHE A 160 4.23 6.84 -2.61
CA PHE A 160 4.24 7.27 -4.00
C PHE A 160 4.13 6.04 -4.89
N LEU A 161 2.96 5.84 -5.50
CA LEU A 161 2.66 4.71 -6.38
C LEU A 161 2.47 5.23 -7.80
N TYR A 162 3.07 4.55 -8.78
CA TYR A 162 2.94 4.91 -10.18
C TYR A 162 2.71 3.70 -11.07
N ASN A 163 1.99 3.93 -12.17
CA ASN A 163 1.77 2.94 -13.22
C ASN A 163 1.70 3.64 -14.58
N ILE A 164 2.47 3.16 -15.54
CA ILE A 164 2.44 3.60 -16.93
C ILE A 164 1.99 2.40 -17.77
N LYS A 165 0.89 2.57 -18.50
CA LYS A 165 0.26 1.50 -19.26
C LYS A 165 0.14 1.86 -20.74
N PHE A 166 0.77 1.05 -21.56
CA PHE A 166 0.60 1.06 -23.02
C PHE A 166 -0.43 0.01 -23.41
N LYS A 167 -1.42 0.39 -24.22
CA LYS A 167 -2.43 -0.52 -24.78
C LYS A 167 -2.43 -0.43 -26.29
N LYS A 168 -2.41 -1.60 -26.95
CA LYS A 168 -2.55 -1.74 -28.40
C LYS A 168 -3.63 -2.77 -28.73
N GLU A 169 -4.61 -2.36 -29.50
CA GLU A 169 -5.60 -3.26 -30.09
C GLU A 169 -5.15 -3.60 -31.52
N PHE A 170 -4.77 -4.85 -31.77
CA PHE A 170 -4.35 -5.32 -33.11
C PHE A 170 -5.58 -5.61 -33.99
N SER A 171 -6.66 -6.05 -33.35
CA SER A 171 -7.96 -6.28 -33.96
C SER A 171 -9.05 -6.19 -32.91
N GLU A 172 -10.33 -6.31 -33.30
CA GLU A 172 -11.46 -6.44 -32.36
C GLU A 172 -11.35 -7.64 -31.43
N ARG A 173 -10.53 -8.62 -31.77
CA ARG A 173 -10.35 -9.87 -31.01
C ARG A 173 -9.09 -9.88 -30.17
N THR A 174 -8.08 -9.08 -30.51
CA THR A 174 -6.74 -9.23 -29.96
C THR A 174 -6.20 -7.89 -29.47
N ASN A 175 -5.80 -7.86 -28.21
CA ASN A 175 -5.17 -6.72 -27.61
C ASN A 175 -3.88 -7.11 -26.84
N PHE A 176 -2.99 -6.17 -26.74
CA PHE A 176 -1.77 -6.23 -25.96
C PHE A 176 -1.75 -5.09 -24.97
N THR A 177 -1.31 -5.38 -23.76
CA THR A 177 -1.08 -4.41 -22.71
C THR A 177 0.33 -4.59 -22.14
N PHE A 178 1.04 -3.49 -22.00
CA PHE A 178 2.28 -3.42 -21.23
C PHE A 178 2.09 -2.42 -20.11
N SER A 179 2.40 -2.81 -18.89
CA SER A 179 2.36 -1.94 -17.71
C SER A 179 3.72 -1.91 -17.04
N PHE A 180 4.24 -0.71 -16.80
CA PHE A 180 5.38 -0.49 -15.91
C PHE A 180 4.89 0.19 -14.64
N PHE A 181 5.20 -0.36 -13.49
CA PHE A 181 4.68 0.10 -12.22
C PHE A 181 5.77 0.12 -11.15
N GLY A 182 5.56 0.89 -10.11
CA GLY A 182 6.42 0.89 -8.93
C GLY A 182 5.83 1.66 -7.76
N LEU A 183 6.49 1.47 -6.63
CA LEU A 183 6.16 2.07 -5.35
C LEU A 183 7.43 2.55 -4.66
N GLU A 184 7.42 3.79 -4.21
CA GLU A 184 8.36 4.36 -3.25
C GLU A 184 7.57 4.75 -2.02
N ALA A 185 7.85 4.12 -0.88
CA ALA A 185 7.08 4.33 0.34
C ALA A 185 7.93 4.26 1.59
N SER A 186 7.46 4.93 2.65
CA SER A 186 7.99 4.76 3.99
C SER A 186 6.87 4.59 5.01
N ARG A 187 7.18 3.87 6.07
CA ARG A 187 6.33 3.69 7.25
C ARG A 187 7.18 3.86 8.50
N ASN A 188 6.82 4.82 9.32
CA ASN A 188 7.51 5.12 10.57
C ASN A 188 6.58 4.91 11.76
N SER A 189 7.05 4.20 12.78
CA SER A 189 6.34 4.00 14.04
C SER A 189 7.25 4.43 15.18
N LEU A 190 6.83 5.41 15.95
CA LEU A 190 7.59 5.98 17.06
C LEU A 190 6.73 5.93 18.32
N GLY A 191 7.22 5.35 19.39
CA GLY A 191 6.47 5.38 20.62
C GLY A 191 6.93 4.41 21.70
N PHE A 192 6.26 4.44 22.82
CA PHE A 192 6.40 3.44 23.86
C PHE A 192 5.71 2.15 23.43
N ARG A 193 6.49 1.12 23.21
CA ARG A 193 6.02 -0.20 22.77
C ARG A 193 6.19 -1.20 23.91
N SER A 194 5.12 -1.80 24.34
CA SER A 194 5.14 -2.82 25.36
C SER A 194 4.22 -3.99 24.98
N ASN A 195 4.56 -5.16 25.48
CA ASN A 195 3.76 -6.37 25.25
C ASN A 195 2.47 -6.39 26.11
N ARG A 196 2.36 -5.49 27.08
CA ARG A 196 1.18 -5.40 27.98
C ARG A 196 0.50 -4.05 27.81
N VAL A 197 -0.78 -4.08 27.51
CA VAL A 197 -1.61 -2.88 27.32
C VAL A 197 -1.61 -1.98 28.56
N SER A 198 -1.65 -2.57 29.77
CA SER A 198 -1.67 -1.85 31.06
C SER A 198 -0.32 -1.26 31.48
N GLN A 199 0.78 -1.56 30.77
CA GLN A 199 2.07 -1.03 31.13
C GLN A 199 2.14 0.48 30.86
N VAL A 200 2.49 1.23 31.89
CA VAL A 200 2.60 2.69 31.82
C VAL A 200 3.87 3.10 31.08
N ASP A 201 3.75 4.12 30.24
CA ASP A 201 4.90 4.75 29.57
C ASP A 201 5.84 5.39 30.59
N SER A 202 7.09 4.95 30.61
CA SER A 202 8.12 5.40 31.56
C SER A 202 8.62 6.82 31.29
N GLY A 203 8.30 7.42 30.15
CA GLY A 203 8.82 8.72 29.75
C GLY A 203 10.25 8.71 29.22
N LEU A 204 10.88 7.54 29.14
CA LEU A 204 12.23 7.36 28.57
C LEU A 204 12.19 7.46 27.03
N GLU A 205 13.31 7.13 26.39
CA GLU A 205 13.42 7.09 24.93
C GLU A 205 12.35 6.19 24.33
N ARG A 206 11.82 6.61 23.19
CA ARG A 206 10.79 5.87 22.45
C ARG A 206 11.44 4.85 21.49
N ASP A 207 10.76 3.80 21.22
CA ASP A 207 11.14 2.86 20.17
C ASP A 207 10.77 3.45 18.81
N LEU A 208 11.73 3.54 17.90
CA LEU A 208 11.54 4.00 16.52
C LEU A 208 11.78 2.84 15.57
N ILE A 209 10.76 2.53 14.77
CA ILE A 209 10.87 1.59 13.64
C ILE A 209 10.61 2.36 12.36
N LYS A 210 11.57 2.30 11.44
CA LYS A 210 11.45 2.85 10.09
C LYS A 210 11.46 1.71 9.09
N GLY A 211 10.47 1.66 8.22
CA GLY A 211 10.43 0.76 7.06
C GLY A 211 10.44 1.59 5.78
N GLU A 212 11.31 1.25 4.86
CA GLU A 212 11.36 1.84 3.53
C GLU A 212 11.07 0.76 2.49
N PHE A 213 10.31 1.12 1.47
CA PHE A 213 9.84 0.21 0.43
C PHE A 213 10.10 0.84 -0.91
N SER A 214 10.98 0.22 -1.69
CA SER A 214 11.23 0.60 -3.07
C SER A 214 11.00 -0.61 -3.96
N ASN A 215 10.06 -0.51 -4.87
CA ASN A 215 9.83 -1.57 -5.82
C ASN A 215 9.45 -1.04 -7.20
N HIS A 216 9.77 -1.84 -8.22
CA HIS A 216 9.36 -1.59 -9.58
C HIS A 216 9.21 -2.91 -10.34
N GLY A 217 8.43 -2.86 -11.39
CA GLY A 217 8.22 -4.03 -12.22
C GLY A 217 7.50 -3.70 -13.50
N PHE A 218 7.37 -4.69 -14.32
CA PHE A 218 6.53 -4.59 -15.51
C PHE A 218 5.71 -5.86 -15.69
N GLU A 219 4.61 -5.71 -16.39
CA GLU A 219 3.73 -6.82 -16.75
C GLU A 219 3.27 -6.64 -18.19
N THR A 220 3.32 -7.74 -18.95
CA THR A 220 2.73 -7.82 -20.28
C THR A 220 1.54 -8.74 -20.27
N ARG A 221 0.52 -8.41 -21.04
CA ARG A 221 -0.65 -9.26 -21.28
C ARG A 221 -1.00 -9.23 -22.74
N PHE A 222 -1.17 -10.41 -23.30
CA PHE A 222 -1.73 -10.61 -24.62
C PHE A 222 -3.06 -11.38 -24.44
N LEU A 223 -4.15 -10.73 -24.83
CA LEU A 223 -5.50 -11.30 -24.74
C LEU A 223 -6.07 -11.41 -26.13
N THR A 224 -6.56 -12.60 -26.48
CA THR A 224 -7.29 -12.82 -27.73
C THR A 224 -8.55 -13.61 -27.50
N ASN A 225 -9.57 -13.39 -28.32
CA ASN A 225 -10.76 -14.22 -28.34
C ASN A 225 -10.90 -14.93 -29.69
N TYR A 226 -11.44 -16.11 -29.64
CA TYR A 226 -11.65 -17.00 -30.80
C TYR A 226 -12.88 -17.86 -30.58
N ASN A 227 -13.36 -18.50 -31.62
CA ASN A 227 -14.51 -19.41 -31.49
C ASN A 227 -14.04 -20.85 -31.27
N ALA A 228 -14.53 -21.48 -30.20
CA ALA A 228 -14.37 -22.89 -29.90
C ALA A 228 -15.71 -23.44 -29.39
N PHE A 229 -16.03 -24.67 -29.72
CA PHE A 229 -17.28 -25.35 -29.30
C PHE A 229 -18.56 -24.54 -29.62
N LYS A 230 -18.58 -23.81 -30.76
CA LYS A 230 -19.62 -22.88 -31.19
C LYS A 230 -19.76 -21.62 -30.33
N ASN A 231 -18.96 -21.45 -29.26
CA ASN A 231 -18.98 -20.34 -28.36
C ASN A 231 -17.69 -19.53 -28.45
N LYS A 232 -17.76 -18.28 -28.00
CA LYS A 232 -16.60 -17.38 -27.91
C LYS A 232 -15.73 -17.81 -26.74
N SER A 233 -14.47 -18.07 -26.98
CA SER A 233 -13.44 -18.41 -25.97
C SER A 233 -12.40 -17.34 -25.86
N TYR A 234 -11.71 -17.26 -24.72
CA TYR A 234 -10.72 -16.23 -24.43
C TYR A 234 -9.41 -16.87 -23.99
N PHE A 235 -8.32 -16.45 -24.61
CA PHE A 235 -6.97 -16.86 -24.24
C PHE A 235 -6.18 -15.66 -23.77
N LEU A 236 -5.58 -15.77 -22.59
CA LEU A 236 -4.69 -14.80 -21.97
C LEU A 236 -3.33 -15.43 -21.74
N VAL A 237 -2.27 -14.74 -22.12
CA VAL A 237 -0.89 -15.06 -21.75
C VAL A 237 -0.16 -13.80 -21.32
N GLY A 238 0.72 -13.92 -20.34
CA GLY A 238 1.46 -12.77 -19.84
C GLY A 238 2.73 -13.14 -19.09
N LEU A 239 3.58 -12.13 -18.96
CA LEU A 239 4.83 -12.16 -18.23
C LEU A 239 4.82 -11.03 -17.21
N LYS A 240 5.26 -11.29 -15.97
CA LYS A 240 5.46 -10.29 -14.94
C LYS A 240 6.88 -10.37 -14.42
N TYR A 241 7.53 -9.21 -14.31
CA TYR A 241 8.78 -9.02 -13.58
C TYR A 241 8.55 -8.05 -12.44
N TYR A 242 9.09 -8.38 -11.27
CA TYR A 242 9.03 -7.54 -10.08
C TYR A 242 10.37 -7.57 -9.38
N ASN A 243 10.86 -6.41 -8.98
CA ASN A 243 12.05 -6.25 -8.16
C ASN A 243 11.74 -5.30 -7.02
N SER A 244 12.14 -5.65 -5.82
CA SER A 244 12.03 -4.77 -4.66
C SER A 244 13.26 -4.81 -3.80
N ASN A 245 13.48 -3.70 -3.08
CA ASN A 245 14.47 -3.59 -2.04
C ASN A 245 13.82 -2.84 -0.88
N SER A 246 13.39 -3.57 0.12
CA SER A 246 12.77 -3.01 1.31
C SER A 246 13.76 -3.03 2.46
N SER A 247 13.65 -2.06 3.39
CA SER A 247 14.47 -2.04 4.59
C SER A 247 13.63 -1.87 5.85
N SER A 248 14.16 -2.35 6.98
CA SER A 248 13.60 -2.12 8.31
C SER A 248 14.71 -1.80 9.29
N ILE A 249 14.61 -0.64 9.91
CA ILE A 249 15.57 -0.19 10.92
C ILE A 249 14.79 0.03 12.21
N GLN A 250 15.30 -0.50 13.32
CA GLN A 250 14.78 -0.26 14.66
C GLN A 250 15.88 0.28 15.56
N GLY A 251 15.53 1.24 16.41
CA GLY A 251 16.45 1.85 17.34
C GLY A 251 15.77 2.89 18.24
N PRO A 252 16.55 3.61 19.07
CA PRO A 252 16.02 4.63 19.96
C PRO A 252 15.58 5.87 19.20
N GLY A 253 14.36 6.34 19.48
CA GLY A 253 13.89 7.67 19.15
C GLY A 253 14.08 8.64 20.33
N SER A 254 13.57 9.86 20.20
CA SER A 254 13.61 10.87 21.27
C SER A 254 12.71 10.50 22.45
N ASN A 255 12.94 11.11 23.60
CA ASN A 255 12.03 11.03 24.77
C ASN A 255 10.92 12.10 24.75
N GLY A 256 10.81 12.91 23.69
CA GLY A 256 9.81 13.95 23.52
C GLY A 256 8.39 13.42 23.24
N ASN A 257 7.45 14.37 23.02
CA ASN A 257 6.05 14.08 22.69
C ASN A 257 5.70 14.31 21.21
N ASP A 258 6.64 14.84 20.44
CA ASP A 258 6.51 15.22 19.04
C ASP A 258 6.74 14.04 18.09
N ALA A 259 6.46 14.25 16.81
CA ALA A 259 6.67 13.28 15.73
C ALA A 259 8.12 13.34 15.18
N ASP A 260 9.13 13.29 16.08
CA ASP A 260 10.54 13.26 15.68
C ASP A 260 10.98 11.85 15.28
N PHE A 261 10.90 11.53 14.01
CA PHE A 261 11.32 10.24 13.44
C PHE A 261 12.84 10.17 13.16
N ASN A 262 13.67 10.79 13.99
CA ASN A 262 15.12 10.70 13.92
C ASN A 262 15.66 9.75 14.99
N PHE A 263 16.57 8.85 14.59
CA PHE A 263 17.26 7.98 15.55
C PHE A 263 18.16 8.80 16.48
N LYS A 264 18.14 8.45 17.76
CA LYS A 264 18.95 9.04 18.82
C LYS A 264 20.02 8.08 19.32
N THR A 265 20.62 7.34 18.41
CA THR A 265 21.61 6.28 18.73
C THR A 265 22.81 6.81 19.51
N ASN A 266 23.26 8.03 19.24
CA ASN A 266 24.37 8.66 19.97
C ASN A 266 23.99 9.02 21.41
N GLU A 267 22.72 9.36 21.65
CA GLU A 267 22.20 9.68 22.99
C GLU A 267 21.92 8.40 23.79
N TYR A 268 21.49 7.34 23.12
CA TYR A 268 21.10 6.05 23.72
C TYR A 268 21.85 4.87 23.07
N PRO A 269 23.19 4.80 23.22
CA PRO A 269 24.01 3.78 22.54
C PRO A 269 23.72 2.33 23.01
N ASN A 270 23.18 2.18 24.22
CA ASN A 270 22.83 0.90 24.84
C ASN A 270 21.36 0.55 24.74
N TYR A 271 20.61 1.19 23.83
CA TYR A 271 19.21 0.86 23.60
C TYR A 271 19.06 -0.61 23.19
N THR A 272 18.14 -1.32 23.85
CA THR A 272 18.05 -2.78 23.77
C THR A 272 17.49 -3.32 22.45
N ASN A 273 16.69 -2.54 21.75
CA ASN A 273 16.03 -2.95 20.49
C ASN A 273 16.70 -2.26 19.30
N GLN A 274 17.79 -2.84 18.80
CA GLN A 274 18.49 -2.31 17.64
C GLN A 274 18.57 -3.36 16.54
N SER A 275 18.12 -3.01 15.36
CA SER A 275 18.26 -3.85 14.16
C SER A 275 18.31 -3.01 12.90
N ASN A 276 18.92 -3.55 11.86
CA ASN A 276 18.93 -2.96 10.54
C ASN A 276 19.00 -4.09 9.50
N TYR A 277 17.95 -4.20 8.69
CA TYR A 277 17.81 -5.23 7.67
C TYR A 277 17.44 -4.64 6.34
N ILE A 278 17.96 -5.24 5.27
CA ILE A 278 17.50 -5.05 3.89
C ILE A 278 16.95 -6.37 3.36
N TYR A 279 15.94 -6.28 2.50
CA TYR A 279 15.21 -7.43 1.96
C TYR A 279 15.09 -7.33 0.44
N PRO A 280 16.17 -7.64 -0.30
CA PRO A 280 16.09 -7.67 -1.75
C PRO A 280 15.22 -8.85 -2.21
N ASN A 281 14.31 -8.57 -3.16
CA ASN A 281 13.39 -9.56 -3.70
C ASN A 281 13.27 -9.40 -5.21
N LYS A 282 13.26 -10.52 -5.93
CA LYS A 282 12.98 -10.59 -7.37
C LYS A 282 11.95 -11.67 -7.63
N ASN A 283 11.01 -11.36 -8.51
CA ASN A 283 10.00 -12.32 -8.96
C ASN A 283 9.85 -12.22 -10.48
N ILE A 284 9.92 -13.36 -11.15
CA ILE A 284 9.58 -13.52 -12.57
C ILE A 284 8.43 -14.53 -12.63
N ALA A 285 7.34 -14.14 -13.28
CA ALA A 285 6.18 -15.01 -13.45
C ALA A 285 5.75 -15.08 -14.92
N LEU A 286 5.53 -16.28 -15.42
CA LEU A 286 4.88 -16.56 -16.69
C LEU A 286 3.51 -17.17 -16.38
N PHE A 287 2.45 -16.69 -17.02
CA PHE A 287 1.11 -17.20 -16.84
C PHE A 287 0.36 -17.31 -18.16
N ALA A 288 -0.48 -18.32 -18.25
CA ALA A 288 -1.42 -18.49 -19.36
C ALA A 288 -2.73 -19.08 -18.84
N GLU A 289 -3.84 -18.63 -19.40
CA GLU A 289 -5.18 -19.04 -19.00
C GLU A 289 -6.09 -19.03 -20.21
N ASN A 290 -6.95 -20.03 -20.34
CA ASN A 290 -7.95 -20.07 -21.38
C ASN A 290 -9.34 -20.29 -20.78
N ILE A 291 -10.33 -19.51 -21.20
CA ILE A 291 -11.72 -19.70 -20.84
C ILE A 291 -12.44 -20.31 -22.03
N PHE A 292 -12.91 -21.54 -21.87
CA PHE A 292 -13.81 -22.22 -22.82
C PHE A 292 -15.24 -22.15 -22.32
N TYR A 293 -16.13 -21.57 -23.09
CA TYR A 293 -17.55 -21.67 -22.84
C TYR A 293 -18.09 -22.89 -23.61
N LEU A 294 -18.28 -24.01 -22.89
CA LEU A 294 -18.72 -25.27 -23.46
C LEU A 294 -20.23 -25.26 -23.77
N SER A 295 -20.99 -24.52 -22.94
CA SER A 295 -22.42 -24.21 -23.13
C SER A 295 -22.76 -22.91 -22.43
N ASP A 296 -24.01 -22.45 -22.50
CA ASP A 296 -24.49 -21.24 -21.84
C ASP A 296 -24.34 -21.31 -20.29
N ASN A 297 -24.33 -22.53 -19.74
CA ASN A 297 -24.26 -22.74 -18.27
C ASN A 297 -22.96 -23.43 -17.82
N LEU A 298 -22.03 -23.75 -18.73
CA LEU A 298 -20.80 -24.45 -18.39
C LEU A 298 -19.60 -23.82 -19.04
N SER A 299 -18.65 -23.43 -18.21
CA SER A 299 -17.33 -22.94 -18.64
C SER A 299 -16.20 -23.76 -17.99
N LEU A 300 -15.10 -23.92 -18.70
CA LEU A 300 -13.87 -24.53 -18.23
C LEU A 300 -12.72 -23.56 -18.42
N THR A 301 -11.95 -23.33 -17.34
CA THR A 301 -10.83 -22.37 -17.34
C THR A 301 -9.54 -23.07 -16.95
N PRO A 302 -8.87 -23.80 -17.87
CA PRO A 302 -7.52 -24.28 -17.61
C PRO A 302 -6.52 -23.13 -17.63
N GLY A 303 -5.54 -23.23 -16.75
CA GLY A 303 -4.48 -22.22 -16.66
C GLY A 303 -3.20 -22.81 -16.10
N PHE A 304 -2.10 -22.12 -16.39
CA PHE A 304 -0.77 -22.44 -15.92
C PHE A 304 -0.08 -21.17 -15.45
N ARG A 305 0.61 -21.24 -14.30
CA ARG A 305 1.48 -20.18 -13.81
C ARG A 305 2.77 -20.78 -13.28
N TYR A 306 3.87 -20.25 -13.78
CA TYR A 306 5.21 -20.50 -13.25
C TYR A 306 5.76 -19.23 -12.60
N GLU A 307 6.28 -19.35 -11.40
CA GLU A 307 6.94 -18.25 -10.69
C GLU A 307 8.32 -18.68 -10.20
N ASN A 308 9.29 -17.79 -10.39
CA ASN A 308 10.59 -17.88 -9.75
C ASN A 308 10.73 -16.67 -8.81
N ILE A 309 10.73 -16.95 -7.51
CA ILE A 309 10.81 -15.94 -6.45
C ILE A 309 12.14 -16.13 -5.72
N MET A 310 12.94 -15.06 -5.67
CA MET A 310 14.17 -14.99 -4.90
C MET A 310 14.03 -13.91 -3.85
N THR A 311 14.03 -14.31 -2.59
CA THR A 311 14.01 -13.42 -1.42
C THR A 311 15.29 -13.60 -0.63
N LYS A 312 15.84 -12.50 -0.14
CA LYS A 312 17.01 -12.50 0.74
C LYS A 312 16.73 -11.60 1.93
N SER A 313 17.40 -11.86 3.02
CA SER A 313 17.55 -10.98 4.17
C SER A 313 19.03 -10.77 4.40
N ASP A 314 19.42 -9.52 4.65
CA ASP A 314 20.79 -9.16 4.98
C ASP A 314 20.75 -8.02 6.00
N GLY A 315 21.46 -8.20 7.13
CA GLY A 315 21.43 -7.18 8.15
C GLY A 315 21.93 -7.66 9.50
N PHE A 316 21.50 -6.98 10.54
CA PHE A 316 21.87 -7.35 11.91
C PHE A 316 20.78 -6.99 12.91
N TYR A 317 20.83 -7.65 14.06
CA TYR A 317 20.23 -7.18 15.31
C TYR A 317 21.28 -7.18 16.43
N ARG A 318 21.06 -6.32 17.43
CA ARG A 318 21.86 -6.29 18.66
C ARG A 318 21.04 -6.81 19.82
N LYS A 319 21.68 -7.67 20.62
CA LYS A 319 21.15 -8.10 21.90
C LYS A 319 21.93 -7.41 23.01
N ILE A 320 21.26 -6.54 23.75
CA ILE A 320 21.82 -5.80 24.86
C ILE A 320 21.00 -6.14 26.11
N ASN A 321 21.67 -6.61 27.14
CA ASN A 321 21.07 -6.84 28.47
C ASN A 321 21.70 -5.87 29.47
N LEU A 322 20.85 -5.29 30.30
CA LEU A 322 21.23 -4.38 31.35
C LEU A 322 20.98 -5.04 32.72
N ASP A 323 21.80 -4.71 33.72
CA ASP A 323 21.52 -5.02 35.11
C ASP A 323 20.45 -4.10 35.72
N GLY A 324 20.09 -4.31 36.99
CA GLY A 324 19.11 -3.47 37.68
C GLY A 324 19.54 -2.01 37.90
N ALA A 325 20.80 -1.69 37.72
CA ALA A 325 21.39 -0.35 37.78
C ALA A 325 21.55 0.31 36.40
N GLY A 326 21.19 -0.40 35.32
CA GLY A 326 21.33 0.08 33.94
C GLY A 326 22.71 -0.15 33.32
N ASN A 327 23.61 -0.89 33.97
CA ASN A 327 24.91 -1.22 33.39
C ASN A 327 24.77 -2.36 32.35
N VAL A 328 25.53 -2.27 31.27
CA VAL A 328 25.56 -3.30 30.23
C VAL A 328 26.28 -4.53 30.75
N ILE A 329 25.55 -5.65 30.87
CA ILE A 329 26.10 -6.96 31.24
C ILE A 329 26.29 -7.90 30.05
N TYR A 330 25.67 -7.60 28.92
CA TYR A 330 25.80 -8.31 27.68
C TYR A 330 25.52 -7.37 26.49
N ASN A 331 26.36 -7.42 25.48
CA ASN A 331 26.17 -6.64 24.26
C ASN A 331 26.82 -7.40 23.09
N GLU A 332 25.99 -7.99 22.25
CA GLU A 332 26.43 -8.74 21.08
C GLU A 332 25.62 -8.34 19.85
N ARG A 333 26.30 -8.25 18.73
CA ARG A 333 25.72 -8.02 17.42
C ARG A 333 25.72 -9.34 16.65
N PHE A 334 24.56 -9.67 16.08
CA PHE A 334 24.37 -10.85 15.24
C PHE A 334 24.12 -10.37 13.82
N ASP A 335 25.03 -10.71 12.92
CA ASP A 335 24.90 -10.44 11.49
C ASP A 335 24.26 -11.67 10.80
N GLU A 336 23.25 -11.44 9.94
CA GLU A 336 22.46 -12.48 9.27
C GLU A 336 22.33 -12.20 7.76
#